data_913ebeba316dc355cf30fdce1b1c0563
#
_entry.id   913ebeba316dc355cf30fdce1b1c0563
#
_cell.length_a   1.000
_cell.length_b   1.000
_cell.length_c   1.000
_cell.angle_alpha   90.00
_cell.angle_beta   90.00
_cell.angle_gamma   90.00
#
_symmetry.space_group_name_H-M   'P 1'
#
loop_
_entity.id
_entity.type
_entity.pdbx_description
1 polymer ?
#
loop_
_entity_poly.entity_id
_entity_poly.type
_entity_poly.pdbx_seq_one_letter_code
_entity_poly.pdbx_strand_id
1 'polypeptide(L)'
;QLGRNASLIVCDRGYLRHQQQWRQTVAEEAQCRVFQVESDLTVPVERASDKTEYAARTLRPKLHKLYAEFARLPAVVETASDAKGLSEKGEDLSDIDSLLARLAAKDPPQPVTSLHCGGTRQAKRQFEQFLDSEFQQYSANRNQPHTDAVSYMGLYLHFGQISPVWLLLKAREADSAAESRDA
;
A
#
# COMPACT_ATOMS: atom_id res chain seq x y z
N GLN A 1 10.89 0.10 -23.54
CA GLN A 1 10.23 -0.38 -24.78
C GLN A 1 8.75 -0.01 -24.80
N LEU A 2 7.96 -0.37 -23.76
CA LEU A 2 6.52 -0.04 -23.66
C LEU A 2 6.22 1.47 -23.70
N GLY A 3 7.09 2.30 -23.13
CA GLY A 3 6.90 3.74 -23.06
C GLY A 3 7.14 4.53 -24.36
N ARG A 4 7.69 3.88 -25.43
CA ARG A 4 8.07 4.62 -26.65
C ARG A 4 6.90 5.27 -27.38
N ASN A 5 5.74 4.62 -27.36
CA ASN A 5 4.52 5.07 -28.01
C ASN A 5 3.46 5.56 -27.01
N ALA A 6 3.84 5.75 -25.75
CA ALA A 6 2.93 6.21 -24.73
C ALA A 6 2.68 7.72 -24.87
N SER A 7 1.44 8.14 -24.68
CA SER A 7 1.09 9.56 -24.58
C SER A 7 1.40 10.13 -23.19
N LEU A 8 1.49 9.26 -22.19
CA LEU A 8 1.74 9.57 -20.80
C LEU A 8 2.32 8.36 -20.08
N ILE A 9 3.27 8.59 -19.19
CA ILE A 9 3.77 7.58 -18.25
C ILE A 9 3.41 8.04 -16.84
N VAL A 10 2.83 7.14 -16.05
CA VAL A 10 2.55 7.35 -14.63
C VAL A 10 3.32 6.31 -13.83
N CYS A 11 4.04 6.74 -12.81
CA CYS A 11 4.79 5.84 -11.94
C CYS A 11 4.58 6.20 -10.46
N ASP A 12 4.72 5.21 -9.59
CA ASP A 12 4.67 5.42 -8.16
C ASP A 12 5.89 6.18 -7.64
N ARG A 13 5.66 6.97 -6.60
CA ARG A 13 6.71 7.74 -5.93
C ARG A 13 7.35 6.93 -4.81
N GLY A 14 8.25 6.02 -5.14
CA GLY A 14 9.06 5.34 -4.14
C GLY A 14 10.18 6.23 -3.59
N TYR A 15 10.60 5.99 -2.35
CA TYR A 15 11.56 6.84 -1.62
C TYR A 15 12.96 6.24 -1.53
N LEU A 16 13.14 4.98 -1.89
CA LEU A 16 14.44 4.33 -1.89
C LEU A 16 15.34 4.92 -3.00
N ARG A 17 16.64 4.96 -2.74
CA ARG A 17 17.62 5.58 -3.65
C ARG A 17 17.54 5.01 -5.08
N HIS A 18 17.45 3.70 -5.22
CA HIS A 18 17.32 3.05 -6.53
C HIS A 18 15.98 3.35 -7.22
N GLN A 19 14.87 3.47 -6.47
CA GLN A 19 13.57 3.84 -7.03
C GLN A 19 13.58 5.29 -7.55
N GLN A 20 14.24 6.19 -6.85
CA GLN A 20 14.44 7.58 -7.31
C GLN A 20 15.26 7.61 -8.60
N GLN A 21 16.34 6.83 -8.66
CA GLN A 21 17.19 6.73 -9.84
C GLN A 21 16.43 6.16 -11.05
N TRP A 22 15.63 5.12 -10.86
CA TRP A 22 14.82 4.56 -11.94
C TRP A 22 13.84 5.58 -12.53
N ARG A 23 13.14 6.31 -11.66
CA ARG A 23 12.22 7.37 -12.12
C ARG A 23 12.94 8.48 -12.86
N GLN A 24 14.11 8.87 -12.37
CA GLN A 24 14.94 9.87 -13.05
C GLN A 24 15.31 9.39 -14.46
N THR A 25 15.83 8.18 -14.60
CA THR A 25 16.16 7.58 -15.91
C THR A 25 14.93 7.54 -16.82
N VAL A 26 13.77 7.11 -16.31
CA VAL A 26 12.55 7.10 -17.11
C VAL A 26 12.14 8.49 -17.55
N ALA A 27 12.25 9.49 -16.68
CA ALA A 27 11.91 10.88 -17.01
C ALA A 27 12.86 11.49 -18.07
N GLU A 28 14.13 11.13 -18.04
CA GLU A 28 15.14 11.58 -19.00
C GLU A 28 15.00 10.92 -20.38
N GLU A 29 14.63 9.64 -20.42
CA GLU A 29 14.52 8.86 -21.66
C GLU A 29 13.12 8.90 -22.31
N ALA A 30 12.09 9.29 -21.57
CA ALA A 30 10.72 9.31 -22.07
C ALA A 30 10.51 10.41 -23.13
N GLN A 31 9.76 10.05 -24.18
CA GLN A 31 9.36 11.01 -25.24
C GLN A 31 7.99 11.66 -24.95
N CYS A 32 7.42 11.40 -23.78
CA CYS A 32 6.12 11.92 -23.32
C CYS A 32 6.23 12.43 -21.90
N ARG A 33 5.14 13.02 -21.40
CA ARG A 33 5.08 13.48 -20.00
C ARG A 33 5.15 12.28 -19.04
N VAL A 34 5.93 12.47 -17.96
CA VAL A 34 5.99 11.48 -16.86
C VAL A 34 5.42 12.12 -15.59
N PHE A 35 4.41 11.50 -15.02
CA PHE A 35 3.85 11.87 -13.73
C PHE A 35 4.25 10.86 -12.67
N GLN A 36 4.55 11.35 -11.48
CA GLN A 36 4.70 10.51 -10.31
C GLN A 36 3.50 10.70 -9.38
N VAL A 37 2.99 9.60 -8.85
CA VAL A 37 1.85 9.55 -7.94
C VAL A 37 2.30 8.90 -6.64
N GLU A 38 1.88 9.44 -5.52
CA GLU A 38 2.18 8.90 -4.20
C GLU A 38 1.01 8.04 -3.74
N SER A 39 1.07 6.73 -4.00
CA SER A 39 -0.01 5.77 -3.75
C SER A 39 0.17 4.95 -2.47
N ASP A 40 1.39 4.89 -1.92
CA ASP A 40 1.73 4.06 -0.76
C ASP A 40 1.33 4.68 0.59
N LEU A 41 0.88 5.91 0.61
CA LEU A 41 0.61 6.69 1.82
C LEU A 41 -0.82 7.22 1.84
N THR A 42 -1.34 7.43 3.05
CA THR A 42 -2.64 8.10 3.22
C THR A 42 -2.53 9.61 2.94
N VAL A 43 -1.47 10.24 3.40
CA VAL A 43 -1.21 11.68 3.20
C VAL A 43 0.13 11.83 2.50
N PRO A 44 0.21 12.54 1.36
CA PRO A 44 1.46 12.77 0.67
C PRO A 44 2.51 13.44 1.55
N VAL A 45 3.77 13.01 1.46
CA VAL A 45 4.85 13.48 2.34
C VAL A 45 5.01 15.00 2.29
N GLU A 46 5.03 15.58 1.09
CA GLU A 46 5.22 17.02 0.91
C GLU A 46 4.04 17.88 1.38
N ARG A 47 2.84 17.26 1.47
CA ARG A 47 1.68 17.90 2.07
C ARG A 47 1.71 17.84 3.60
N ALA A 48 2.29 16.76 4.14
CA ALA A 48 2.38 16.56 5.59
C ALA A 48 3.38 17.49 6.25
N SER A 49 4.55 17.71 5.64
CA SER A 49 5.58 18.60 6.18
C SER A 49 6.59 19.02 5.11
N ASP A 50 7.03 20.26 5.18
CA ASP A 50 8.10 20.85 4.37
C ASP A 50 9.52 20.57 4.91
N LYS A 51 9.61 19.89 6.04
CA LYS A 51 10.87 19.56 6.72
C LYS A 51 10.86 18.14 7.26
N THR A 52 12.04 17.61 7.55
CA THR A 52 12.21 16.32 8.21
C THR A 52 11.61 16.33 9.62
N GLU A 53 10.67 15.44 9.88
CA GLU A 53 10.07 15.23 11.19
C GLU A 53 10.75 14.06 11.91
N TYR A 54 11.35 14.33 13.05
CA TYR A 54 12.12 13.33 13.80
C TYR A 54 11.28 12.56 14.84
N ALA A 55 10.02 12.95 15.05
CA ALA A 55 9.17 12.33 16.06
C ALA A 55 7.71 12.27 15.61
N ALA A 56 7.04 11.16 15.95
CA ALA A 56 5.61 11.00 15.72
C ALA A 56 4.77 12.11 16.39
N ARG A 57 5.24 12.64 17.50
CA ARG A 57 4.58 13.75 18.22
C ARG A 57 4.43 15.00 17.37
N THR A 58 5.40 15.33 16.51
CA THR A 58 5.36 16.51 15.65
C THR A 58 4.63 16.24 14.34
N LEU A 59 4.72 15.01 13.81
CA LEU A 59 4.09 14.62 12.55
C LEU A 59 2.58 14.33 12.72
N ARG A 60 2.18 13.64 13.79
CA ARG A 60 0.80 13.19 13.98
C ARG A 60 -0.25 14.31 13.89
N PRO A 61 -0.10 15.48 14.54
CA PRO A 61 -1.08 16.55 14.43
C PRO A 61 -1.23 17.11 13.00
N LYS A 62 -0.14 17.08 12.23
CA LYS A 62 -0.15 17.51 10.81
C LYS A 62 -0.95 16.55 9.95
N LEU A 63 -0.73 15.24 10.13
CA LEU A 63 -1.48 14.20 9.43
C LEU A 63 -2.97 14.25 9.75
N HIS A 64 -3.34 14.41 11.03
CA HIS A 64 -4.75 14.47 11.45
C HIS A 64 -5.51 15.61 10.77
N LYS A 65 -4.89 16.77 10.58
CA LYS A 65 -5.51 17.90 9.86
C LYS A 65 -5.78 17.61 8.40
N LEU A 66 -5.02 16.71 7.79
CA LEU A 66 -5.08 16.39 6.36
C LEU A 66 -5.92 15.15 6.06
N TYR A 67 -6.28 14.36 7.07
CA TYR A 67 -7.07 13.14 6.83
C TYR A 67 -8.41 13.40 6.16
N ALA A 68 -9.08 14.51 6.45
CA ALA A 68 -10.35 14.84 5.81
C ALA A 68 -10.20 15.06 4.29
N GLU A 69 -9.06 15.57 3.86
CA GLU A 69 -8.75 15.79 2.44
C GLU A 69 -8.34 14.49 1.73
N PHE A 70 -7.48 13.67 2.36
CA PHE A 70 -6.82 12.54 1.70
C PHE A 70 -7.39 11.17 2.06
N ALA A 71 -8.06 11.01 3.21
CA ALA A 71 -8.64 9.73 3.63
C ALA A 71 -9.93 9.43 2.87
N ARG A 72 -9.81 9.21 1.57
CA ARG A 72 -10.91 8.82 0.68
C ARG A 72 -10.41 7.82 -0.35
N LEU A 73 -11.22 6.81 -0.64
CA LEU A 73 -10.92 5.89 -1.72
C LEU A 73 -11.16 6.58 -3.06
N PRO A 74 -10.27 6.37 -4.04
CA PRO A 74 -10.50 6.89 -5.38
C PRO A 74 -11.76 6.24 -5.98
N ALA A 75 -12.48 7.00 -6.79
CA ALA A 75 -13.58 6.44 -7.58
C ALA A 75 -13.03 5.44 -8.59
N VAL A 76 -13.75 4.34 -8.78
CA VAL A 76 -13.45 3.41 -9.87
C VAL A 76 -13.84 4.09 -11.19
N VAL A 77 -12.86 4.26 -12.06
CA VAL A 77 -13.08 4.84 -13.39
C VAL A 77 -12.99 3.72 -14.41
N GLU A 78 -14.04 3.53 -15.19
CA GLU A 78 -14.01 2.62 -16.33
C GLU A 78 -13.14 3.23 -17.44
N THR A 79 -12.25 2.41 -18.00
CA THR A 79 -11.40 2.85 -19.11
C THR A 79 -12.23 2.96 -20.40
N ALA A 80 -12.12 4.10 -21.08
CA ALA A 80 -12.86 4.36 -22.34
C ALA A 80 -12.34 3.52 -23.52
N SER A 81 -11.13 2.97 -23.43
CA SER A 81 -10.53 2.13 -24.45
C SER A 81 -9.79 0.95 -23.83
N ASP A 82 -9.78 -0.17 -24.53
CA ASP A 82 -8.98 -1.33 -24.15
C ASP A 82 -7.62 -1.33 -24.88
N ALA A 83 -6.71 -2.15 -24.35
CA ALA A 83 -5.37 -2.32 -24.89
C ALA A 83 -5.30 -3.34 -26.04
N LYS A 84 -6.40 -3.69 -26.71
CA LYS A 84 -6.46 -4.72 -27.75
C LYS A 84 -5.53 -4.47 -28.95
N GLY A 85 -5.10 -3.25 -29.16
CA GLY A 85 -4.14 -2.88 -30.20
C GLY A 85 -2.67 -3.02 -29.81
N LEU A 86 -2.36 -3.36 -28.56
CA LEU A 86 -0.97 -3.56 -28.14
C LEU A 86 -0.49 -4.95 -28.52
N SER A 87 0.63 -5.02 -29.25
CA SER A 87 1.25 -6.28 -29.70
C SER A 87 2.12 -6.95 -28.64
N GLU A 88 2.32 -6.31 -27.49
CA GLU A 88 3.15 -6.85 -26.42
C GLU A 88 2.44 -8.01 -25.72
N LYS A 89 3.10 -9.16 -25.70
CA LYS A 89 2.62 -10.32 -24.96
C LYS A 89 3.09 -10.24 -23.52
N GLY A 90 2.15 -10.36 -22.57
CA GLY A 90 2.46 -10.59 -21.16
C GLY A 90 2.98 -12.00 -20.89
N GLU A 91 3.41 -12.25 -19.66
CA GLU A 91 3.72 -13.61 -19.19
C GLU A 91 2.43 -14.43 -19.06
N ASP A 92 2.52 -15.73 -19.34
CA ASP A 92 1.42 -16.65 -19.10
C ASP A 92 1.30 -16.95 -17.61
N LEU A 93 0.19 -16.53 -17.02
CA LEU A 93 -0.10 -16.72 -15.59
C LEU A 93 -0.91 -17.99 -15.31
N SER A 94 -1.14 -18.86 -16.29
CA SER A 94 -1.86 -20.12 -16.09
C SER A 94 -1.07 -21.13 -15.26
N ASP A 95 0.27 -21.05 -15.30
CA ASP A 95 1.19 -21.87 -14.51
C ASP A 95 2.15 -20.97 -13.71
N ILE A 96 1.68 -20.51 -12.58
CA ILE A 96 2.44 -19.64 -11.66
C ILE A 96 3.67 -20.34 -11.09
N ASP A 97 3.58 -21.65 -10.81
CA ASP A 97 4.68 -22.40 -10.19
C ASP A 97 5.88 -22.52 -11.15
N SER A 98 5.65 -22.79 -12.42
CA SER A 98 6.70 -22.76 -13.45
C SER A 98 7.31 -21.37 -13.62
N LEU A 99 6.49 -20.31 -13.57
CA LEU A 99 6.95 -18.94 -13.64
C LEU A 99 7.85 -18.59 -12.45
N LEU A 100 7.44 -18.93 -11.24
CA LEU A 100 8.22 -18.73 -10.02
C LEU A 100 9.52 -19.54 -10.04
N ALA A 101 9.50 -20.78 -10.54
CA ALA A 101 10.70 -21.60 -10.67
C ALA A 101 11.75 -20.96 -11.61
N ARG A 102 11.32 -20.29 -12.69
CA ARG A 102 12.24 -19.53 -13.57
C ARG A 102 12.86 -18.31 -12.90
N LEU A 103 12.12 -17.69 -11.97
CA LEU A 103 12.56 -16.50 -11.21
C LEU A 103 13.30 -16.85 -9.92
N ALA A 104 13.25 -18.12 -9.49
CA ALA A 104 13.81 -18.55 -8.23
C ALA A 104 15.31 -18.25 -8.12
N ALA A 105 15.70 -17.69 -6.99
CA ALA A 105 17.09 -17.55 -6.62
C ALA A 105 17.75 -18.92 -6.42
N LYS A 106 19.09 -18.98 -6.49
CA LYS A 106 19.85 -20.22 -6.24
C LYS A 106 19.56 -20.82 -4.86
N ASP A 107 19.13 -20.01 -3.91
CA ASP A 107 18.78 -20.40 -2.55
C ASP A 107 17.45 -19.70 -2.18
N PRO A 108 16.30 -20.29 -2.54
CA PRO A 108 15.01 -19.68 -2.29
C PRO A 108 14.70 -19.69 -0.78
N PRO A 109 14.09 -18.60 -0.26
CA PRO A 109 13.71 -18.57 1.15
C PRO A 109 12.69 -19.67 1.44
N GLN A 110 12.76 -20.21 2.66
CA GLN A 110 11.78 -21.20 3.12
C GLN A 110 10.37 -20.56 3.22
N PRO A 111 9.32 -21.30 2.81
CA PRO A 111 7.96 -20.79 2.89
C PRO A 111 7.53 -20.58 4.34
N VAL A 112 6.84 -19.47 4.62
CA VAL A 112 6.28 -19.14 5.93
C VAL A 112 4.74 -19.21 5.94
N THR A 113 4.16 -19.94 5.02
CA THR A 113 2.71 -20.05 4.81
C THR A 113 1.95 -20.63 6.00
N SER A 114 2.63 -21.36 6.89
CA SER A 114 2.05 -21.83 8.17
C SER A 114 1.78 -20.69 9.17
N LEU A 115 2.49 -19.57 9.03
CA LEU A 115 2.36 -18.40 9.91
C LEU A 115 1.66 -17.23 9.21
N HIS A 116 1.96 -17.02 7.93
CA HIS A 116 1.49 -15.86 7.19
C HIS A 116 1.06 -16.26 5.78
N CYS A 117 -0.17 -15.92 5.43
CA CYS A 117 -0.69 -15.98 4.07
C CYS A 117 -0.74 -14.60 3.47
N GLY A 118 -0.19 -14.42 2.26
CA GLY A 118 -0.25 -13.16 1.53
C GLY A 118 -1.59 -12.92 0.82
N GLY A 119 -1.70 -11.74 0.25
CA GLY A 119 -2.80 -11.34 -0.61
C GLY A 119 -3.84 -10.44 0.05
N THR A 120 -4.47 -9.59 -0.77
CA THR A 120 -5.43 -8.57 -0.33
C THR A 120 -6.62 -9.13 0.44
N ARG A 121 -7.16 -10.27 0.02
CA ARG A 121 -8.30 -10.90 0.72
C ARG A 121 -7.93 -11.35 2.13
N GLN A 122 -6.75 -11.92 2.29
CA GLN A 122 -6.26 -12.35 3.60
C GLN A 122 -5.94 -11.16 4.49
N ALA A 123 -5.31 -10.11 3.94
CA ALA A 123 -5.05 -8.86 4.65
C ALA A 123 -6.33 -8.23 5.21
N LYS A 124 -7.38 -8.13 4.38
CA LYS A 124 -8.67 -7.59 4.81
C LYS A 124 -9.30 -8.43 5.91
N ARG A 125 -9.36 -9.75 5.75
CA ARG A 125 -9.89 -10.67 6.76
C ARG A 125 -9.17 -10.52 8.10
N GLN A 126 -7.84 -10.50 8.07
CA GLN A 126 -7.03 -10.38 9.29
C GLN A 126 -7.25 -9.02 9.97
N PHE A 127 -7.39 -7.95 9.19
CA PHE A 127 -7.67 -6.63 9.76
C PHE A 127 -9.07 -6.54 10.35
N GLU A 128 -10.08 -7.10 9.70
CA GLU A 128 -11.45 -7.17 10.21
C GLU A 128 -11.51 -7.99 11.52
N GLN A 129 -10.83 -9.12 11.59
CA GLN A 129 -10.70 -9.89 12.83
C GLN A 129 -10.06 -9.06 13.95
N PHE A 130 -8.99 -8.33 13.65
CA PHE A 130 -8.36 -7.43 14.63
C PHE A 130 -9.32 -6.34 15.11
N LEU A 131 -10.10 -5.74 14.22
CA LEU A 131 -11.09 -4.71 14.59
C LEU A 131 -12.18 -5.29 15.52
N ASP A 132 -12.60 -6.52 15.30
CA ASP A 132 -13.65 -7.16 16.07
C ASP A 132 -13.18 -7.63 17.45
N SER A 133 -11.93 -8.09 17.60
CA SER A 133 -11.44 -8.72 18.82
C SER A 133 -10.49 -7.87 19.65
N GLU A 134 -9.52 -7.20 19.03
CA GLU A 134 -8.38 -6.61 19.73
C GLU A 134 -8.34 -5.07 19.69
N PHE A 135 -9.08 -4.45 18.78
CA PHE A 135 -8.97 -3.02 18.50
C PHE A 135 -9.21 -2.14 19.72
N GLN A 136 -10.21 -2.47 20.54
CA GLN A 136 -10.56 -1.74 21.76
C GLN A 136 -9.42 -1.77 22.80
N GLN A 137 -8.68 -2.86 22.85
CA GLN A 137 -7.56 -3.05 23.76
C GLN A 137 -6.20 -2.67 23.18
N TYR A 138 -6.16 -2.31 21.89
CA TYR A 138 -4.93 -2.01 21.17
C TYR A 138 -4.07 -0.95 21.87
N SER A 139 -4.67 0.14 22.32
CA SER A 139 -3.94 1.25 22.94
C SER A 139 -3.21 0.82 24.23
N ALA A 140 -3.84 -0.04 25.04
CA ALA A 140 -3.29 -0.55 26.28
C ALA A 140 -2.26 -1.67 26.05
N ASN A 141 -2.56 -2.57 25.11
CA ASN A 141 -1.86 -3.87 25.00
C ASN A 141 -0.81 -3.95 23.89
N ARG A 142 -0.80 -3.07 22.90
CA ARG A 142 0.11 -3.14 21.75
C ARG A 142 1.61 -3.21 22.08
N ASN A 143 2.01 -2.75 23.25
CA ASN A 143 3.40 -2.75 23.70
C ASN A 143 3.67 -3.84 24.75
N GLN A 144 2.69 -4.71 25.02
CA GLN A 144 2.79 -5.76 26.02
C GLN A 144 3.21 -7.07 25.34
N PRO A 145 4.40 -7.62 25.59
CA PRO A 145 4.90 -8.79 24.85
C PRO A 145 4.12 -10.09 25.12
N HIS A 146 3.30 -10.12 26.16
CA HIS A 146 2.47 -11.29 26.51
C HIS A 146 1.06 -11.26 25.89
N THR A 147 0.74 -10.21 25.12
CA THR A 147 -0.53 -10.06 24.40
C THR A 147 -0.31 -10.10 22.90
N ASP A 148 -1.33 -10.51 22.15
CA ASP A 148 -1.33 -10.49 20.68
C ASP A 148 -2.25 -9.38 20.13
N ALA A 149 -2.24 -8.21 20.75
CA ALA A 149 -3.13 -7.10 20.44
C ALA A 149 -2.56 -6.20 19.31
N VAL A 150 -2.10 -6.78 18.21
CA VAL A 150 -1.58 -6.05 17.04
C VAL A 150 -2.18 -6.57 15.74
N SER A 151 -2.35 -5.69 14.77
CA SER A 151 -3.02 -6.03 13.50
C SER A 151 -2.13 -6.80 12.51
N TYR A 152 -0.81 -6.78 12.65
CA TYR A 152 0.17 -7.31 11.69
C TYR A 152 0.08 -6.71 10.28
N MET A 153 -0.60 -5.60 10.08
CA MET A 153 -0.78 -5.01 8.75
C MET A 153 0.50 -4.50 8.12
N GLY A 154 1.58 -4.30 8.88
CA GLY A 154 2.89 -3.95 8.36
C GLY A 154 3.42 -4.93 7.32
N LEU A 155 3.11 -6.23 7.45
CA LEU A 155 3.47 -7.26 6.48
C LEU A 155 2.83 -7.03 5.12
N TYR A 156 1.53 -6.72 5.12
CA TYR A 156 0.74 -6.50 3.90
C TYR A 156 1.00 -5.13 3.27
N LEU A 157 1.20 -4.10 4.09
CA LEU A 157 1.56 -2.76 3.63
C LEU A 157 2.92 -2.75 2.93
N HIS A 158 3.90 -3.51 3.46
CA HIS A 158 5.23 -3.59 2.86
C HIS A 158 5.21 -4.08 1.40
N PHE A 159 4.32 -5.02 1.08
CA PHE A 159 4.18 -5.59 -0.26
C PHE A 159 3.03 -4.96 -1.08
N GLY A 160 2.45 -3.85 -0.65
CA GLY A 160 1.35 -3.19 -1.35
C GLY A 160 0.08 -4.05 -1.46
N GLN A 161 -0.11 -5.03 -0.57
CA GLN A 161 -1.23 -5.96 -0.61
C GLN A 161 -2.51 -5.40 0.02
N ILE A 162 -2.42 -4.25 0.69
CA ILE A 162 -3.57 -3.53 1.25
C ILE A 162 -3.34 -2.02 1.20
N SER A 163 -4.41 -1.27 1.01
CA SER A 163 -4.36 0.19 0.98
C SER A 163 -4.29 0.78 2.38
N PRO A 164 -3.35 1.69 2.69
CA PRO A 164 -3.31 2.41 3.97
C PRO A 164 -4.54 3.30 4.18
N VAL A 165 -5.11 3.83 3.10
CA VAL A 165 -6.36 4.61 3.14
C VAL A 165 -7.53 3.71 3.57
N TRP A 166 -7.64 2.50 3.01
CA TRP A 166 -8.68 1.55 3.39
C TRP A 166 -8.58 1.16 4.86
N LEU A 167 -7.37 0.88 5.36
CA LEU A 167 -7.13 0.56 6.78
C LEU A 167 -7.56 1.71 7.69
N LEU A 168 -7.18 2.94 7.36
CA LEU A 168 -7.54 4.12 8.13
C LEU A 168 -9.07 4.32 8.19
N LEU A 169 -9.76 4.18 7.06
CA LEU A 169 -11.21 4.34 7.01
C LEU A 169 -11.91 3.26 7.85
N LYS A 170 -11.48 1.99 7.73
CA LYS A 170 -12.05 0.89 8.54
C LYS A 170 -11.80 1.04 10.03
N ALA A 171 -10.62 1.49 10.44
CA ALA A 171 -10.33 1.77 11.84
C ALA A 171 -11.22 2.90 12.39
N ARG A 172 -11.45 3.95 11.61
CA ARG A 172 -12.35 5.05 12.02
C ARG A 172 -13.81 4.64 12.11
N GLU A 173 -14.27 3.78 11.20
CA GLU A 173 -15.62 3.21 11.28
C GLU A 173 -15.80 2.41 12.58
N ALA A 174 -14.82 1.57 12.95
CA ALA A 174 -14.85 0.77 14.17
C ALA A 174 -14.80 1.63 15.45
N ASP A 175 -14.00 2.69 15.46
CA ASP A 175 -13.88 3.64 16.58
C ASP A 175 -15.21 4.38 16.82
N SER A 176 -15.80 4.94 15.77
CA SER A 176 -17.10 5.61 15.85
C SER A 176 -18.24 4.69 16.26
N ALA A 177 -18.20 3.42 15.86
CA ALA A 177 -19.18 2.43 16.28
C ALA A 177 -19.05 2.03 17.77
N ALA A 178 -17.83 2.06 18.32
CA ALA A 178 -17.58 1.83 19.72
C ALA A 178 -18.12 2.99 20.58
N GLU A 179 -17.79 4.24 20.22
CA GLU A 179 -18.29 5.43 20.91
C GLU A 179 -19.84 5.48 20.96
N SER A 180 -20.51 5.01 19.89
CA SER A 180 -21.97 4.97 19.80
C SER A 180 -22.62 3.88 20.66
N ARG A 181 -21.88 2.86 21.11
CA ARG A 181 -22.39 1.81 22.01
C ARG A 181 -22.28 2.21 23.48
N ASP A 182 -21.36 3.10 23.81
CA ASP A 182 -21.08 3.55 25.17
C ASP A 182 -21.88 4.84 25.53
N ALA A 183 -22.63 5.41 24.57
CA ALA A 183 -23.48 6.59 24.74
C ALA A 183 -24.96 6.21 24.89
#